data_c554aacc827cf7accee859ab638a2bc9
#
_entry.id   c554aacc827cf7accee859ab638a2bc9
#
_cell.length_a   1.000
_cell.length_b   1.000
_cell.length_c   1.000
_cell.angle_alpha   90.00
_cell.angle_beta   90.00
_cell.angle_gamma   90.00
#
_symmetry.space_group_name_H-M   'P 1'
#
loop_
_entity.id
_entity.type
_entity.pdbx_description
1 polymer ?
#
loop_
_entity_poly.entity_id
_entity_poly.type
_entity_poly.pdbx_seq_one_letter_code
_entity_poly.pdbx_strand_id
1 'polypeptide(L)'
;MLHRFLWASTLSLLATGPVFAMCTDCDFSGQNLAFADFRDQDLSGANFSDAYLIDAKFDGANLEGADFSGARANNTTFRNARLSDVRFVGAELELADFSGARMAGVDFNDAFVRHSKLTKDQALQSNYCQVPLRDATARGTLCE
;
A
#
# COMPACT_ATOMS: atom_id res chain seq x y z
N MET A 1 8.65 0.30 31.51
CA MET A 1 9.45 1.50 31.30
C MET A 1 10.50 1.23 30.24
N LEU A 2 10.45 1.99 29.13
CA LEU A 2 11.53 2.16 28.15
C LEU A 2 12.07 0.89 27.47
N HIS A 3 11.30 0.32 26.55
CA HIS A 3 11.85 -0.37 25.39
C HIS A 3 11.18 0.19 24.13
N ARG A 4 11.44 1.48 23.89
CA ARG A 4 11.14 2.13 22.60
C ARG A 4 12.34 1.86 21.69
N PHE A 5 12.33 0.80 21.03
CA PHE A 5 12.57 0.47 19.64
C PHE A 5 13.48 1.38 18.85
N LEU A 6 14.72 1.17 19.03
CA LEU A 6 15.84 1.49 18.13
C LEU A 6 15.90 0.50 16.94
N TRP A 7 14.77 0.31 16.22
CA TRP A 7 14.77 -0.53 15.02
C TRP A 7 14.56 0.26 13.73
N ALA A 8 14.43 1.57 13.81
CA ALA A 8 14.22 2.43 12.65
C ALA A 8 15.50 2.87 11.94
N SER A 9 16.70 2.53 12.43
CA SER A 9 17.94 3.06 11.87
C SER A 9 18.83 2.04 11.16
N THR A 10 18.44 0.76 11.08
CA THR A 10 19.21 -0.25 10.35
C THR A 10 18.33 -1.30 9.73
N LEU A 11 17.31 -0.89 8.95
CA LEU A 11 16.74 -1.82 8.00
C LEU A 11 17.67 -1.94 6.79
N SER A 12 18.89 -2.38 7.06
CA SER A 12 19.76 -2.98 6.06
C SER A 12 19.15 -4.35 5.76
N LEU A 13 18.16 -4.36 4.89
CA LEU A 13 17.54 -5.58 4.37
C LEU A 13 18.50 -6.32 3.44
N LEU A 14 19.62 -6.78 4.00
CA LEU A 14 20.43 -7.84 3.45
C LEU A 14 20.11 -9.11 4.24
N ALA A 15 18.86 -9.52 4.28
CA ALA A 15 18.48 -10.84 4.79
C ALA A 15 18.44 -11.80 3.60
N THR A 16 19.54 -12.47 3.36
CA THR A 16 19.60 -13.70 2.57
C THR A 16 19.02 -14.83 3.43
N GLY A 17 17.70 -15.08 3.32
CA GLY A 17 17.06 -16.22 3.99
C GLY A 17 15.54 -16.01 4.14
N PRO A 18 14.73 -17.06 4.14
CA PRO A 18 13.30 -16.95 4.31
C PRO A 18 12.98 -16.59 5.77
N VAL A 19 13.07 -15.34 6.12
CA VAL A 19 12.49 -14.86 7.36
C VAL A 19 11.04 -14.51 7.05
N PHE A 20 10.17 -15.49 7.22
CA PHE A 20 8.74 -15.23 7.40
C PHE A 20 8.58 -14.56 8.77
N ALA A 21 9.03 -13.35 8.92
CA ALA A 21 8.66 -12.54 10.05
C ALA A 21 7.24 -12.07 9.80
N MET A 22 6.27 -12.80 10.33
CA MET A 22 4.93 -12.25 10.48
C MET A 22 5.08 -10.95 11.29
N CYS A 23 4.74 -9.85 10.68
CA CYS A 23 4.76 -8.54 11.32
C CYS A 23 3.62 -8.45 12.33
N THR A 24 3.77 -9.04 13.51
CA THR A 24 2.71 -9.03 14.54
C THR A 24 2.44 -7.65 15.12
N ASP A 25 3.28 -6.66 14.92
CA ASP A 25 3.08 -5.27 15.37
C ASP A 25 3.89 -4.28 14.49
N CYS A 26 3.84 -4.44 13.15
CA CYS A 26 4.54 -3.51 12.27
C CYS A 26 3.83 -2.16 12.20
N ASP A 27 4.22 -1.27 13.07
CA ASP A 27 3.77 0.11 13.05
C ASP A 27 4.81 1.00 12.36
N PHE A 28 4.50 1.36 11.13
CA PHE A 28 5.27 2.28 10.28
C PHE A 28 4.57 3.64 10.13
N SER A 29 3.55 3.90 10.97
CA SER A 29 2.75 5.11 10.85
C SER A 29 3.60 6.39 10.91
N GLY A 30 3.34 7.31 9.99
CA GLY A 30 4.04 8.59 9.89
C GLY A 30 5.54 8.51 9.59
N GLN A 31 6.10 7.34 9.35
CA GLN A 31 7.54 7.18 9.07
C GLN A 31 7.89 7.60 7.63
N ASN A 32 9.13 8.06 7.47
CA ASN A 32 9.68 8.31 6.14
C ASN A 32 10.32 7.03 5.61
N LEU A 33 9.63 6.39 4.68
CA LEU A 33 9.98 5.14 4.03
C LEU A 33 10.09 5.33 2.50
N ALA A 34 10.41 6.54 2.06
CA ALA A 34 10.62 6.81 0.64
C ALA A 34 11.75 5.89 0.10
N PHE A 35 11.51 5.32 -1.08
CA PHE A 35 12.41 4.36 -1.75
C PHE A 35 12.62 3.02 -1.00
N ALA A 36 11.89 2.75 0.09
CA ALA A 36 12.02 1.49 0.82
C ALA A 36 11.66 0.28 -0.06
N ASP A 37 12.34 -0.83 0.17
CA ASP A 37 12.14 -2.09 -0.54
C ASP A 37 11.50 -3.13 0.39
N PHE A 38 10.20 -3.38 0.19
CA PHE A 38 9.38 -4.33 0.92
C PHE A 38 8.93 -5.51 0.03
N ARG A 39 9.62 -5.74 -1.09
CA ARG A 39 9.23 -6.80 -2.02
C ARG A 39 9.23 -8.17 -1.36
N ASP A 40 8.20 -8.95 -1.71
CA ASP A 40 8.01 -10.34 -1.28
C ASP A 40 7.90 -10.54 0.24
N GLN A 41 7.68 -9.48 1.03
CA GLN A 41 7.55 -9.56 2.49
C GLN A 41 6.12 -9.85 2.94
N ASP A 42 5.99 -10.49 4.09
CA ASP A 42 4.71 -10.61 4.78
C ASP A 42 4.51 -9.43 5.73
N LEU A 43 3.65 -8.50 5.31
CA LEU A 43 3.28 -7.26 6.00
C LEU A 43 1.78 -7.24 6.26
N SER A 44 1.16 -8.42 6.39
CA SER A 44 -0.27 -8.51 6.67
C SER A 44 -0.63 -7.78 7.96
N GLY A 45 -1.64 -6.94 7.91
CA GLY A 45 -2.09 -6.12 9.04
C GLY A 45 -1.15 -4.98 9.44
N ALA A 46 -0.06 -4.71 8.71
CA ALA A 46 0.86 -3.62 9.02
C ALA A 46 0.18 -2.25 8.94
N ASN A 47 0.61 -1.33 9.79
CA ASN A 47 0.14 0.05 9.83
C ASN A 47 1.12 0.98 9.12
N PHE A 48 0.74 1.49 7.94
CA PHE A 48 1.44 2.50 7.16
C PHE A 48 0.68 3.83 7.12
N SER A 49 -0.25 4.07 8.06
CA SER A 49 -1.05 5.30 8.06
C SER A 49 -0.15 6.54 8.14
N ASP A 50 -0.46 7.53 7.32
CA ASP A 50 0.31 8.79 7.21
C ASP A 50 1.81 8.62 6.86
N ALA A 51 2.26 7.43 6.46
CA ALA A 51 3.65 7.17 6.09
C ALA A 51 4.02 7.84 4.76
N TYR A 52 5.31 8.20 4.62
CA TYR A 52 5.90 8.69 3.37
C TYR A 52 6.50 7.52 2.61
N LEU A 53 5.83 7.08 1.56
CA LEU A 53 6.14 5.88 0.79
C LEU A 53 6.43 6.17 -0.69
N ILE A 54 6.81 7.41 -1.01
CA ILE A 54 7.11 7.80 -2.40
C ILE A 54 8.21 6.89 -2.94
N ASP A 55 7.97 6.33 -4.15
CA ASP A 55 8.89 5.38 -4.82
C ASP A 55 9.19 4.09 -4.03
N ALA A 56 8.43 3.76 -2.99
CA ALA A 56 8.57 2.49 -2.27
C ALA A 56 8.12 1.30 -3.13
N LYS A 57 8.62 0.10 -2.84
CA LYS A 57 8.35 -1.13 -3.59
C LYS A 57 7.72 -2.18 -2.70
N PHE A 58 6.51 -2.62 -3.05
CA PHE A 58 5.76 -3.69 -2.39
C PHE A 58 5.43 -4.84 -3.37
N ASP A 59 6.19 -4.97 -4.46
CA ASP A 59 5.91 -6.00 -5.45
C ASP A 59 5.96 -7.40 -4.82
N GLY A 60 4.92 -8.20 -5.03
CA GLY A 60 4.80 -9.54 -4.47
C GLY A 60 4.53 -9.61 -2.95
N ALA A 61 4.49 -8.48 -2.24
CA ALA A 61 4.27 -8.47 -0.80
C ALA A 61 2.85 -8.96 -0.42
N ASN A 62 2.74 -9.57 0.75
CA ASN A 62 1.46 -9.83 1.40
C ASN A 62 1.10 -8.64 2.31
N LEU A 63 0.08 -7.88 1.93
CA LEU A 63 -0.40 -6.69 2.62
C LEU A 63 -1.86 -6.84 3.06
N GLU A 64 -2.37 -8.07 3.14
CA GLU A 64 -3.77 -8.31 3.53
C GLU A 64 -4.11 -7.58 4.83
N GLY A 65 -5.17 -6.76 4.80
CA GLY A 65 -5.64 -6.00 5.95
C GLY A 65 -4.72 -4.85 6.41
N ALA A 66 -3.66 -4.51 5.66
CA ALA A 66 -2.79 -3.38 6.00
C ALA A 66 -3.51 -2.04 5.88
N ASP A 67 -3.09 -1.06 6.67
CA ASP A 67 -3.65 0.30 6.69
C ASP A 67 -2.66 1.31 6.09
N PHE A 68 -3.02 1.89 4.94
CA PHE A 68 -2.32 2.98 4.24
C PHE A 68 -3.12 4.29 4.28
N SER A 69 -4.03 4.45 5.25
CA SER A 69 -4.87 5.64 5.34
C SER A 69 -3.99 6.90 5.47
N GLY A 70 -4.25 7.90 4.62
CA GLY A 70 -3.47 9.15 4.59
C GLY A 70 -2.02 9.01 4.09
N ALA A 71 -1.56 7.81 3.73
CA ALA A 71 -0.20 7.61 3.26
C ALA A 71 0.10 8.36 1.96
N ARG A 72 1.32 8.85 1.82
CA ARG A 72 1.82 9.47 0.58
C ARG A 72 2.61 8.42 -0.20
N ALA A 73 1.89 7.68 -1.06
CA ALA A 73 2.39 6.54 -1.80
C ALA A 73 2.42 6.80 -3.32
N ASN A 74 2.78 8.02 -3.71
CA ASN A 74 2.93 8.37 -5.11
C ASN A 74 4.08 7.57 -5.75
N ASN A 75 3.86 7.07 -6.96
CA ASN A 75 4.82 6.25 -7.71
C ASN A 75 5.25 4.94 -7.01
N THR A 76 4.50 4.51 -6.00
CA THR A 76 4.73 3.24 -5.30
C THR A 76 4.32 2.05 -6.16
N THR A 77 5.05 0.94 -6.10
CA THR A 77 4.70 -0.26 -6.84
C THR A 77 4.13 -1.34 -5.93
N PHE A 78 2.99 -1.93 -6.36
CA PHE A 78 2.28 -3.02 -5.69
C PHE A 78 2.04 -4.20 -6.65
N ARG A 79 2.95 -4.41 -7.60
CA ARG A 79 2.78 -5.42 -8.63
C ARG A 79 2.68 -6.81 -8.02
N ASN A 80 1.65 -7.56 -8.44
CA ASN A 80 1.38 -8.91 -7.92
C ASN A 80 1.24 -9.01 -6.39
N ALA A 81 1.08 -7.89 -5.67
CA ALA A 81 0.88 -7.88 -4.24
C ALA A 81 -0.51 -8.43 -3.86
N ARG A 82 -0.63 -8.93 -2.64
CA ARG A 82 -1.91 -9.33 -2.03
C ARG A 82 -2.42 -8.16 -1.20
N LEU A 83 -3.47 -7.50 -1.70
CA LEU A 83 -4.03 -6.27 -1.13
C LEU A 83 -5.46 -6.48 -0.60
N SER A 84 -5.88 -7.73 -0.35
CA SER A 84 -7.25 -7.96 0.14
C SER A 84 -7.49 -7.17 1.43
N ASP A 85 -8.62 -6.45 1.49
CA ASP A 85 -9.06 -5.66 2.63
C ASP A 85 -8.09 -4.54 3.07
N VAL A 86 -7.19 -4.10 2.19
CA VAL A 86 -6.30 -2.96 2.44
C VAL A 86 -7.09 -1.65 2.46
N ARG A 87 -6.72 -0.74 3.35
CA ARG A 87 -7.29 0.59 3.46
C ARG A 87 -6.35 1.64 2.86
N PHE A 88 -6.79 2.29 1.78
CA PHE A 88 -6.15 3.46 1.19
C PHE A 88 -6.96 4.75 1.39
N VAL A 89 -7.67 4.84 2.52
CA VAL A 89 -8.56 5.98 2.81
C VAL A 89 -7.76 7.28 2.85
N GLY A 90 -8.06 8.22 1.96
CA GLY A 90 -7.36 9.50 1.86
C GLY A 90 -5.91 9.41 1.38
N ALA A 91 -5.43 8.25 0.94
CA ALA A 91 -4.05 8.08 0.49
C ALA A 91 -3.77 8.80 -0.83
N GLU A 92 -2.53 9.25 -1.01
CA GLU A 92 -2.00 9.77 -2.28
C GLU A 92 -1.32 8.63 -3.05
N LEU A 93 -1.91 8.21 -4.17
CA LEU A 93 -1.50 7.05 -4.98
C LEU A 93 -1.28 7.44 -6.45
N GLU A 94 -0.94 8.70 -6.72
CA GLU A 94 -0.66 9.14 -8.09
C GLU A 94 0.48 8.31 -8.68
N LEU A 95 0.28 7.81 -9.91
CA LEU A 95 1.23 6.94 -10.62
C LEU A 95 1.51 5.59 -9.93
N ALA A 96 0.74 5.19 -8.93
CA ALA A 96 0.92 3.88 -8.29
C ALA A 96 0.65 2.74 -9.29
N ASP A 97 1.40 1.65 -9.18
CA ASP A 97 1.31 0.50 -10.09
C ASP A 97 0.73 -0.73 -9.37
N PHE A 98 -0.55 -1.02 -9.65
CA PHE A 98 -1.28 -2.18 -9.10
C PHE A 98 -1.33 -3.38 -10.05
N SER A 99 -0.49 -3.41 -11.10
CA SER A 99 -0.52 -4.47 -12.10
C SER A 99 -0.43 -5.86 -11.49
N GLY A 100 -1.42 -6.72 -11.74
CA GLY A 100 -1.47 -8.08 -11.21
C GLY A 100 -1.80 -8.21 -9.73
N ALA A 101 -1.99 -7.11 -8.99
CA ALA A 101 -2.35 -7.15 -7.57
C ALA A 101 -3.77 -7.72 -7.36
N ARG A 102 -3.95 -8.45 -6.25
CA ARG A 102 -5.25 -8.93 -5.80
C ARG A 102 -5.87 -7.90 -4.86
N MET A 103 -7.07 -7.39 -5.22
CA MET A 103 -7.63 -6.18 -4.60
C MET A 103 -9.05 -6.36 -4.05
N ALA A 104 -9.43 -7.59 -3.67
CA ALA A 104 -10.74 -7.83 -3.09
C ALA A 104 -10.93 -7.02 -1.80
N GLY A 105 -12.00 -6.24 -1.69
CA GLY A 105 -12.33 -5.48 -0.49
C GLY A 105 -11.44 -4.26 -0.20
N VAL A 106 -10.58 -3.84 -1.13
CA VAL A 106 -9.75 -2.63 -0.95
C VAL A 106 -10.62 -1.39 -0.83
N ASP A 107 -10.32 -0.52 0.14
CA ASP A 107 -11.02 0.73 0.39
C ASP A 107 -10.23 1.95 -0.11
N PHE A 108 -10.77 2.62 -1.14
CA PHE A 108 -10.23 3.83 -1.75
C PHE A 108 -11.01 5.11 -1.37
N ASN A 109 -11.77 5.13 -0.28
CA ASN A 109 -12.48 6.33 0.12
C ASN A 109 -11.54 7.54 0.16
N ASP A 110 -11.92 8.64 -0.49
CA ASP A 110 -11.15 9.89 -0.57
C ASP A 110 -9.69 9.74 -1.07
N ALA A 111 -9.32 8.59 -1.65
CA ALA A 111 -8.00 8.38 -2.21
C ALA A 111 -7.76 9.24 -3.47
N PHE A 112 -6.51 9.59 -3.70
CA PHE A 112 -6.03 10.30 -4.87
C PHE A 112 -5.24 9.34 -5.77
N VAL A 113 -5.87 8.86 -6.86
CA VAL A 113 -5.39 7.73 -7.67
C VAL A 113 -5.08 8.09 -9.13
N ARG A 114 -4.81 9.36 -9.41
CA ARG A 114 -4.54 9.84 -10.77
C ARG A 114 -3.39 9.06 -11.41
N HIS A 115 -3.59 8.66 -12.66
CA HIS A 115 -2.58 7.95 -13.46
C HIS A 115 -2.07 6.63 -12.85
N SER A 116 -2.74 6.11 -11.81
CA SER A 116 -2.42 4.79 -11.29
C SER A 116 -2.77 3.70 -12.31
N LYS A 117 -2.04 2.58 -12.29
CA LYS A 117 -2.31 1.44 -13.15
C LYS A 117 -3.25 0.48 -12.45
N LEU A 118 -4.53 0.58 -12.79
CA LEU A 118 -5.62 -0.29 -12.34
C LEU A 118 -6.31 -0.89 -13.56
N THR A 119 -6.70 -2.16 -13.46
CA THR A 119 -7.60 -2.79 -14.44
C THR A 119 -9.06 -2.58 -14.04
N LYS A 120 -9.97 -2.75 -15.00
CA LYS A 120 -11.43 -2.71 -14.72
C LYS A 120 -11.84 -3.74 -13.67
N ASP A 121 -11.30 -4.96 -13.75
CA ASP A 121 -11.61 -6.01 -12.78
C ASP A 121 -11.16 -5.65 -11.36
N GLN A 122 -9.98 -5.04 -11.20
CA GLN A 122 -9.49 -4.55 -9.93
C GLN A 122 -10.37 -3.42 -9.36
N ALA A 123 -10.79 -2.48 -10.20
CA ALA A 123 -11.70 -1.41 -9.82
C ALA A 123 -13.07 -1.94 -9.34
N LEU A 124 -13.56 -3.04 -9.95
CA LEU A 124 -14.84 -3.67 -9.58
C LEU A 124 -14.72 -4.55 -8.31
N GLN A 125 -13.54 -5.16 -8.07
CA GLN A 125 -13.28 -5.97 -6.86
C GLN A 125 -13.09 -5.10 -5.61
N SER A 126 -12.66 -3.87 -5.78
CA SER A 126 -12.53 -2.84 -4.74
C SER A 126 -13.78 -1.95 -4.70
N ASN A 127 -13.81 -1.01 -3.78
CA ASN A 127 -14.87 0.02 -3.78
C ASN A 127 -14.58 1.22 -4.69
N TYR A 128 -13.55 1.16 -5.53
CA TYR A 128 -13.05 2.27 -6.36
C TYR A 128 -14.15 3.02 -7.14
N CYS A 129 -15.12 2.29 -7.70
CA CYS A 129 -16.21 2.88 -8.48
C CYS A 129 -17.36 3.41 -7.63
N GLN A 130 -17.40 3.12 -6.34
CA GLN A 130 -18.54 3.37 -5.45
C GLN A 130 -18.32 4.53 -4.49
N VAL A 131 -17.05 4.90 -4.25
CA VAL A 131 -16.68 5.89 -3.25
C VAL A 131 -16.25 7.22 -3.87
N PRO A 132 -16.36 8.34 -3.14
CA PRO A 132 -15.77 9.58 -3.58
C PRO A 132 -14.24 9.43 -3.63
N LEU A 133 -13.65 9.70 -4.79
CA LEU A 133 -12.22 9.87 -4.97
C LEU A 133 -11.93 11.37 -4.99
N ARG A 134 -10.79 11.79 -4.44
CA ARG A 134 -10.36 13.19 -4.49
C ARG A 134 -10.21 13.67 -5.93
N ASP A 135 -9.93 12.76 -6.84
CA ASP A 135 -9.80 13.03 -8.25
C ASP A 135 -10.86 12.27 -9.05
N ALA A 136 -12.01 12.91 -9.24
CA ALA A 136 -13.11 12.33 -9.99
C ALA A 136 -12.74 11.98 -11.45
N THR A 137 -11.70 12.60 -12.00
CA THR A 137 -11.23 12.32 -13.37
C THR A 137 -10.51 10.97 -13.47
N ALA A 138 -10.03 10.43 -12.34
CA ALA A 138 -9.33 9.15 -12.31
C ALA A 138 -10.23 7.96 -12.66
N ARG A 139 -11.56 8.07 -12.47
CA ARG A 139 -12.49 6.98 -12.78
C ARG A 139 -12.54 6.63 -14.25
N GLY A 140 -12.49 7.63 -15.14
CA GLY A 140 -12.51 7.46 -16.57
C GLY A 140 -13.42 6.32 -17.03
N THR A 141 -12.94 5.50 -17.93
CA THR A 141 -13.65 4.33 -18.48
C THR A 141 -13.61 3.09 -17.59
N LEU A 142 -12.94 3.11 -16.43
CA LEU A 142 -12.82 1.92 -15.58
C LEU A 142 -14.14 1.52 -14.93
N CYS A 143 -15.03 2.49 -14.68
CA CYS A 143 -16.31 2.27 -13.98
C CYS A 143 -17.52 2.23 -14.92
N GLU A 144 -17.32 2.42 -16.22
CA GLU A 144 -18.31 2.26 -17.27
C GLU A 144 -18.21 0.84 -17.87
#